data_a1ae723530e9ea20bde7e16919878414
#
_entry.id   a1ae723530e9ea20bde7e16919878414
#
_cell.length_a   1.000
_cell.length_b   1.000
_cell.length_c   1.000
_cell.angle_alpha   90.00
_cell.angle_beta   90.00
_cell.angle_gamma   90.00
#
_symmetry.space_group_name_H-M   'P 1'
#
loop_
_entity.id
_entity.type
_entity.pdbx_description
1 polymer ?
#
loop_
_entity_poly.entity_id
_entity_poly.type
_entity_poly.pdbx_seq_one_letter_code
_entity_poly.pdbx_strand_id
1 'polypeptide(L)'
;MKKALCVLLCLLLVLPLAACKKGGDPNSIFVSTESTTESENDIKDTVKVSFPLSVIEEEYRDDLDAYCEKYGYKSAKVNSDGTVTIKMSAFSYELLLTQRGMEAIKAIYNVAEGGKYPFVKGIKSYDDKNFGAVAVLVDRVKYQSAGNAAQMLLALAEACYSYQVLTGNSFACTVTVIDSKTQKTVDTKDFTDADIQSS
;
A
#
# COMPACT_ATOMS: atom_id res chain seq x y z
N MET A 1 5.54 47.56 -1.55
CA MET A 1 4.29 46.98 -2.03
C MET A 1 4.46 45.46 -2.16
N LYS A 2 4.58 44.69 -1.05
CA LYS A 2 4.78 43.21 -1.03
C LYS A 2 4.19 42.57 0.26
N LYS A 3 3.00 43.02 0.71
CA LYS A 3 2.34 42.45 1.91
C LYS A 3 0.84 42.24 1.79
N ALA A 4 0.28 42.13 0.57
CA ALA A 4 -1.17 41.96 0.37
C ALA A 4 -1.60 40.71 -0.40
N LEU A 5 -0.72 39.70 -0.57
CA LEU A 5 -1.05 38.50 -1.37
C LEU A 5 -1.19 37.21 -0.56
N CYS A 6 -1.06 37.24 0.75
CA CYS A 6 -1.12 36.03 1.59
C CYS A 6 -2.46 35.78 2.31
N VAL A 7 -3.45 36.67 2.18
CA VAL A 7 -4.72 36.57 2.93
C VAL A 7 -5.89 36.03 2.08
N LEU A 8 -5.70 35.86 0.77
CA LEU A 8 -6.79 35.46 -0.13
C LEU A 8 -6.83 33.94 -0.45
N LEU A 9 -5.96 33.11 0.14
CA LEU A 9 -5.91 31.66 -0.15
C LEU A 9 -6.52 30.77 0.92
N CYS A 10 -7.10 31.32 1.99
CA CYS A 10 -7.65 30.55 3.10
C CYS A 10 -9.18 30.48 3.16
N LEU A 11 -9.92 30.90 2.12
CA LEU A 11 -11.39 31.05 2.23
C LEU A 11 -12.22 30.24 1.23
N LEU A 12 -11.71 29.14 0.68
CA LEU A 12 -12.45 28.30 -0.29
C LEU A 12 -12.34 26.80 -0.03
N LEU A 13 -12.59 26.35 1.19
CA LEU A 13 -12.79 24.93 1.48
C LEU A 13 -13.92 24.70 2.49
N VAL A 14 -15.11 25.19 2.15
CA VAL A 14 -16.35 24.72 2.78
C VAL A 14 -17.28 24.27 1.66
N LEU A 15 -17.27 22.99 1.33
CA LEU A 15 -18.32 22.36 0.52
C LEU A 15 -18.99 21.25 1.35
N PRO A 16 -20.34 21.20 1.34
CA PRO A 16 -21.10 20.28 2.16
C PRO A 16 -21.12 18.88 1.56
N LEU A 17 -20.93 17.87 2.40
CA LEU A 17 -21.21 16.47 2.09
C LEU A 17 -22.71 16.27 1.91
N ALA A 18 -23.16 16.14 0.68
CA ALA A 18 -24.48 15.65 0.34
C ALA A 18 -24.44 14.14 0.11
N ALA A 19 -25.32 13.45 0.81
CA ALA A 19 -25.55 12.02 0.82
C ALA A 19 -25.72 11.41 -0.57
N CYS A 20 -25.17 10.22 -0.79
CA CYS A 20 -25.62 9.30 -1.84
C CYS A 20 -25.97 7.92 -1.31
N LYS A 21 -27.13 7.47 -1.76
CA LYS A 21 -27.89 6.26 -1.45
C LYS A 21 -27.23 4.97 -2.00
N LYS A 22 -27.42 3.89 -1.22
CA LYS A 22 -27.62 2.46 -1.58
C LYS A 22 -27.36 2.02 -3.03
N GLY A 23 -26.42 1.06 -3.14
CA GLY A 23 -26.35 0.05 -4.19
C GLY A 23 -25.42 -1.04 -3.65
N GLY A 24 -25.99 -2.19 -3.23
CA GLY A 24 -25.22 -3.28 -2.65
C GLY A 24 -24.58 -4.13 -3.73
N ASP A 25 -23.33 -4.50 -3.54
CA ASP A 25 -22.62 -5.51 -4.29
C ASP A 25 -22.12 -6.61 -3.31
N PRO A 26 -22.33 -7.91 -3.59
CA PRO A 26 -22.18 -8.98 -2.59
C PRO A 26 -20.76 -9.55 -2.50
N ASN A 27 -19.72 -8.72 -2.56
CA ASN A 27 -18.33 -9.18 -2.37
C ASN A 27 -17.46 -8.21 -1.53
N SER A 28 -18.06 -7.45 -0.61
CA SER A 28 -17.29 -6.65 0.32
C SER A 28 -16.88 -7.51 1.52
N ILE A 29 -15.60 -7.80 1.61
CA ILE A 29 -14.96 -8.42 2.77
C ILE A 29 -15.09 -7.44 3.95
N PHE A 30 -15.63 -7.95 5.01
CA PHE A 30 -16.06 -7.34 6.25
C PHE A 30 -15.10 -6.32 6.87
N VAL A 31 -15.52 -5.06 6.88
CA VAL A 31 -15.27 -4.15 7.99
C VAL A 31 -16.41 -4.39 8.99
N SER A 32 -16.25 -5.29 9.95
CA SER A 32 -17.26 -5.50 10.98
C SER A 32 -17.16 -4.43 12.03
N THR A 33 -18.15 -3.55 12.05
CA THR A 33 -18.40 -2.63 13.16
C THR A 33 -19.15 -3.41 14.23
N GLU A 34 -18.45 -4.12 15.11
CA GLU A 34 -19.07 -4.67 16.32
C GLU A 34 -19.15 -3.59 17.39
N SER A 35 -20.39 -3.23 17.73
CA SER A 35 -20.74 -2.37 18.85
C SER A 35 -20.57 -3.15 20.15
N THR A 36 -19.49 -2.94 20.88
CA THR A 36 -19.36 -3.30 22.28
C THR A 36 -19.40 -2.02 23.11
N THR A 37 -20.19 -2.03 24.17
CA THR A 37 -20.49 -0.94 25.12
C THR A 37 -19.22 -0.45 25.82
N GLU A 38 -18.49 0.46 25.18
CA GLU A 38 -17.49 1.32 25.80
C GLU A 38 -17.87 2.76 25.47
N SER A 39 -17.70 3.68 26.41
CA SER A 39 -18.07 5.11 26.42
C SER A 39 -18.37 5.72 25.04
N GLU A 40 -19.59 6.26 24.86
CA GLU A 40 -20.18 6.71 23.58
C GLU A 40 -19.36 7.73 22.75
N ASN A 41 -18.30 8.30 23.32
CA ASN A 41 -17.44 9.29 22.61
C ASN A 41 -16.20 8.68 21.94
N ASP A 42 -15.79 7.43 22.29
CA ASP A 42 -14.59 6.78 21.71
C ASP A 42 -14.87 5.87 20.50
N ILE A 43 -16.14 5.59 20.22
CA ILE A 43 -16.55 4.51 19.31
C ILE A 43 -16.57 4.96 17.84
N LYS A 44 -16.74 6.26 17.55
CA LYS A 44 -16.96 6.75 16.17
C LYS A 44 -15.75 6.67 15.24
N ASP A 45 -14.53 6.52 15.76
CA ASP A 45 -13.30 6.65 14.97
C ASP A 45 -12.32 5.48 15.14
N THR A 46 -12.81 4.28 15.44
CA THR A 46 -11.92 3.12 15.59
C THR A 46 -12.02 2.19 14.39
N VAL A 47 -10.86 1.89 13.79
CA VAL A 47 -10.68 0.96 12.67
C VAL A 47 -9.98 -0.30 13.18
N LYS A 48 -10.40 -1.48 12.70
CA LYS A 48 -9.71 -2.76 12.88
C LYS A 48 -9.14 -3.16 11.53
N VAL A 49 -7.84 -3.42 11.48
CA VAL A 49 -7.14 -3.86 10.27
C VAL A 49 -6.47 -5.18 10.56
N SER A 50 -6.63 -6.15 9.68
CA SER A 50 -5.95 -7.46 9.78
C SER A 50 -5.01 -7.64 8.61
N PHE A 51 -3.78 -8.04 8.88
CA PHE A 51 -2.75 -8.32 7.87
C PHE A 51 -1.75 -9.37 8.39
N PRO A 52 -0.93 -9.98 7.52
CA PRO A 52 0.05 -10.98 7.93
C PRO A 52 1.00 -10.43 9.01
N LEU A 53 1.31 -11.24 10.04
CA LEU A 53 2.23 -10.86 11.12
C LEU A 53 3.62 -10.48 10.58
N SER A 54 4.02 -11.03 9.43
CA SER A 54 5.28 -10.71 8.75
C SER A 54 5.42 -9.25 8.32
N VAL A 55 4.32 -8.50 8.23
CA VAL A 55 4.31 -7.07 7.89
C VAL A 55 4.77 -6.19 9.07
N ILE A 56 4.68 -6.72 10.31
CA ILE A 56 5.22 -6.07 11.50
C ILE A 56 6.75 -6.25 11.52
N GLU A 57 7.46 -5.21 11.91
CA GLU A 57 8.91 -5.24 12.11
C GLU A 57 9.28 -6.39 13.05
N GLU A 58 10.33 -7.13 12.70
CA GLU A 58 10.74 -8.36 13.39
C GLU A 58 10.90 -8.17 14.90
N GLU A 59 11.42 -7.03 15.31
CA GLU A 59 11.66 -6.66 16.71
C GLU A 59 10.37 -6.57 17.57
N TYR A 60 9.19 -6.40 16.94
CA TYR A 60 7.91 -6.26 17.64
C TYR A 60 6.99 -7.48 17.48
N ARG A 61 7.36 -8.49 16.69
CA ARG A 61 6.46 -9.65 16.44
C ARG A 61 6.14 -10.44 17.69
N ASP A 62 7.08 -10.48 18.64
CA ASP A 62 6.92 -11.14 19.93
C ASP A 62 6.41 -10.20 21.04
N ASP A 63 6.35 -8.87 20.79
CA ASP A 63 5.88 -7.86 21.74
C ASP A 63 4.97 -6.85 21.03
N LEU A 64 3.73 -7.25 20.78
CA LEU A 64 2.74 -6.41 20.12
C LEU A 64 2.27 -5.24 21.00
N ASP A 65 2.44 -5.31 22.32
CA ASP A 65 2.11 -4.21 23.22
C ASP A 65 3.13 -3.07 23.03
N ALA A 66 4.43 -3.38 22.93
CA ALA A 66 5.47 -2.40 22.59
C ALA A 66 5.24 -1.80 21.19
N TYR A 67 4.79 -2.61 20.22
CA TYR A 67 4.39 -2.11 18.90
C TYR A 67 3.24 -1.11 18.98
N CYS A 68 2.20 -1.44 19.75
CA CYS A 68 1.05 -0.56 19.96
C CYS A 68 1.46 0.75 20.65
N GLU A 69 2.32 0.69 21.65
CA GLU A 69 2.83 1.86 22.37
C GLU A 69 3.62 2.78 21.43
N LYS A 70 4.55 2.21 20.65
CA LYS A 70 5.38 2.97 19.69
C LYS A 70 4.56 3.75 18.69
N TYR A 71 3.49 3.14 18.15
CA TYR A 71 2.69 3.74 17.07
C TYR A 71 1.38 4.38 17.55
N GLY A 72 1.08 4.36 18.85
CA GLY A 72 -0.13 4.91 19.43
C GLY A 72 -1.40 4.13 19.02
N TYR A 73 -1.28 2.82 18.83
CA TYR A 73 -2.41 1.95 18.53
C TYR A 73 -3.11 1.50 19.83
N LYS A 74 -4.40 1.19 19.74
CA LYS A 74 -5.20 0.82 20.92
C LYS A 74 -4.91 -0.60 21.39
N SER A 75 -4.77 -1.56 20.48
CA SER A 75 -4.40 -2.96 20.77
C SER A 75 -4.02 -3.71 19.51
N ALA A 76 -3.29 -4.81 19.68
CA ALA A 76 -3.00 -5.78 18.63
C ALA A 76 -3.25 -7.21 19.14
N LYS A 77 -3.62 -8.13 18.24
CA LYS A 77 -3.87 -9.53 18.57
C LYS A 77 -3.48 -10.42 17.40
N VAL A 78 -2.66 -11.44 17.67
CA VAL A 78 -2.38 -12.50 16.70
C VAL A 78 -3.60 -13.41 16.57
N ASN A 79 -3.97 -13.71 15.35
CA ASN A 79 -5.04 -14.63 14.99
C ASN A 79 -4.49 -16.05 14.74
N SER A 80 -5.37 -17.05 14.78
CA SER A 80 -4.98 -18.45 14.55
C SER A 80 -4.51 -18.76 13.12
N ASP A 81 -4.78 -17.86 12.18
CA ASP A 81 -4.37 -17.97 10.76
C ASP A 81 -3.00 -17.30 10.46
N GLY A 82 -2.29 -16.84 11.48
CA GLY A 82 -0.98 -16.16 11.33
C GLY A 82 -1.08 -14.69 10.95
N THR A 83 -2.29 -14.12 10.92
CA THR A 83 -2.48 -12.69 10.79
C THR A 83 -2.45 -11.99 12.14
N VAL A 84 -2.27 -10.68 12.14
CA VAL A 84 -2.45 -9.81 13.30
C VAL A 84 -3.60 -8.84 13.03
N THR A 85 -4.51 -8.69 14.00
CA THR A 85 -5.54 -7.65 13.97
C THR A 85 -5.12 -6.50 14.87
N ILE A 86 -5.02 -5.30 14.32
CA ILE A 86 -4.70 -4.08 15.06
C ILE A 86 -5.94 -3.20 15.14
N LYS A 87 -6.21 -2.67 16.34
CA LYS A 87 -7.24 -1.69 16.61
C LYS A 87 -6.60 -0.32 16.77
N MET A 88 -7.01 0.65 15.96
CA MET A 88 -6.43 2.01 15.97
C MET A 88 -7.49 3.07 15.68
N SER A 89 -7.15 4.36 15.84
CA SER A 89 -8.03 5.43 15.38
C SER A 89 -8.07 5.50 13.85
N ALA A 90 -9.14 6.07 13.27
CA ALA A 90 -9.21 6.33 11.83
C ALA A 90 -8.04 7.22 11.37
N PHE A 91 -7.66 8.22 12.15
CA PHE A 91 -6.51 9.07 11.86
C PHE A 91 -5.18 8.29 11.82
N SER A 92 -4.96 7.40 12.81
CA SER A 92 -3.75 6.54 12.82
C SER A 92 -3.72 5.60 11.62
N TYR A 93 -4.87 5.11 11.18
CA TYR A 93 -4.97 4.25 9.99
C TYR A 93 -4.63 5.01 8.71
N GLU A 94 -5.17 6.22 8.52
CA GLU A 94 -4.82 7.06 7.37
C GLU A 94 -3.33 7.43 7.34
N LEU A 95 -2.74 7.71 8.51
CA LEU A 95 -1.31 7.97 8.63
C LEU A 95 -0.48 6.74 8.25
N LEU A 96 -0.87 5.55 8.71
CA LEU A 96 -0.24 4.28 8.36
C LEU A 96 -0.29 4.03 6.85
N LEU A 97 -1.47 4.20 6.22
CA LEU A 97 -1.61 4.06 4.77
C LEU A 97 -0.74 5.06 4.00
N THR A 98 -0.69 6.32 4.44
CA THR A 98 0.15 7.34 3.83
C THR A 98 1.64 6.97 3.92
N GLN A 99 2.10 6.53 5.09
CA GLN A 99 3.48 6.10 5.29
C GLN A 99 3.82 4.91 4.40
N ARG A 100 2.99 3.87 4.39
CA ARG A 100 3.21 2.67 3.56
C ARG A 100 3.15 2.97 2.07
N GLY A 101 2.29 3.89 1.65
CA GLY A 101 2.28 4.38 0.27
C GLY A 101 3.60 5.04 -0.13
N MET A 102 4.15 5.89 0.72
CA MET A 102 5.47 6.52 0.48
C MET A 102 6.60 5.48 0.44
N GLU A 103 6.57 4.48 1.33
CA GLU A 103 7.54 3.37 1.34
C GLU A 103 7.45 2.53 0.06
N ALA A 104 6.23 2.22 -0.40
CA ALA A 104 6.00 1.51 -1.66
C ALA A 104 6.55 2.28 -2.86
N ILE A 105 6.27 3.59 -2.94
CA ILE A 105 6.82 4.46 -4.00
C ILE A 105 8.35 4.43 -3.97
N LYS A 106 8.95 4.61 -2.79
CA LYS A 106 10.40 4.57 -2.62
C LYS A 106 10.98 3.22 -3.06
N ALA A 107 10.35 2.10 -2.70
CA ALA A 107 10.77 0.76 -3.08
C ALA A 107 10.68 0.55 -4.60
N ILE A 108 9.59 1.00 -5.26
CA ILE A 108 9.44 0.97 -6.72
C ILE A 108 10.58 1.73 -7.41
N TYR A 109 10.89 2.95 -6.96
CA TYR A 109 11.98 3.73 -7.55
C TYR A 109 13.36 3.14 -7.26
N ASN A 110 13.57 2.52 -6.10
CA ASN A 110 14.82 1.84 -5.78
C ASN A 110 15.13 0.67 -6.74
N VAL A 111 14.11 0.01 -7.30
CA VAL A 111 14.30 -1.00 -8.35
C VAL A 111 14.95 -0.38 -9.60
N ALA A 112 14.59 0.86 -9.94
CA ALA A 112 15.13 1.55 -11.11
C ALA A 112 16.50 2.21 -10.85
N GLU A 113 16.72 2.76 -9.66
CA GLU A 113 17.86 3.62 -9.34
C GLU A 113 18.96 2.90 -8.54
N GLY A 114 18.62 1.79 -7.87
CA GLY A 114 19.50 1.08 -6.96
C GLY A 114 20.64 0.27 -7.63
N GLY A 115 20.71 0.25 -8.96
CA GLY A 115 21.79 -0.42 -9.72
C GLY A 115 21.73 -1.96 -9.72
N LYS A 116 20.86 -2.58 -8.93
CA LYS A 116 20.69 -4.05 -8.86
C LYS A 116 20.23 -4.65 -10.20
N TYR A 117 19.49 -3.89 -10.98
CA TYR A 117 18.92 -4.31 -12.28
C TYR A 117 19.38 -3.36 -13.39
N PRO A 118 20.59 -3.52 -13.93
CA PRO A 118 21.21 -2.55 -14.86
C PRO A 118 20.48 -2.43 -16.21
N PHE A 119 19.56 -3.33 -16.49
CA PHE A 119 18.68 -3.27 -17.67
C PHE A 119 17.46 -2.36 -17.44
N VAL A 120 17.11 -2.00 -16.21
CA VAL A 120 16.03 -1.05 -15.89
C VAL A 120 16.50 0.36 -16.26
N LYS A 121 15.61 1.15 -16.86
CA LYS A 121 15.85 2.53 -17.32
C LYS A 121 15.00 3.56 -16.58
N GLY A 122 13.99 3.12 -15.84
CA GLY A 122 13.12 3.95 -15.04
C GLY A 122 11.75 3.33 -14.85
N ILE A 123 10.96 3.98 -14.02
CA ILE A 123 9.53 3.68 -13.84
C ILE A 123 8.75 4.59 -14.79
N LYS A 124 7.86 4.00 -15.61
CA LYS A 124 6.99 4.76 -16.51
C LYS A 124 5.76 5.29 -15.81
N SER A 125 5.11 4.43 -15.02
CA SER A 125 3.92 4.74 -14.24
C SER A 125 3.70 3.69 -13.16
N TYR A 126 2.92 4.05 -12.16
CA TYR A 126 2.34 3.14 -11.18
C TYR A 126 0.94 3.64 -10.79
N ASP A 127 0.11 2.75 -10.30
CA ASP A 127 -1.18 3.11 -9.70
C ASP A 127 -0.91 3.70 -8.31
N ASP A 128 -1.07 5.00 -8.16
CA ASP A 128 -0.81 5.73 -6.92
C ASP A 128 -1.94 5.63 -5.88
N LYS A 129 -3.07 5.05 -6.26
CA LYS A 129 -4.24 4.89 -5.37
C LYS A 129 -4.26 3.53 -4.68
N ASN A 130 -4.06 2.47 -5.47
CA ASN A 130 -4.21 1.10 -4.98
C ASN A 130 -2.94 0.27 -5.12
N PHE A 131 -1.90 0.78 -5.79
CA PHE A 131 -0.68 0.03 -6.12
C PHE A 131 -0.97 -1.29 -6.87
N GLY A 132 -2.05 -1.32 -7.66
CA GLY A 132 -2.47 -2.49 -8.44
C GLY A 132 -1.70 -2.67 -9.75
N ALA A 133 -0.90 -1.70 -10.17
CA ALA A 133 -0.14 -1.77 -11.42
C ALA A 133 1.17 -0.98 -11.36
N VAL A 134 2.23 -1.52 -11.98
CA VAL A 134 3.50 -0.83 -12.20
C VAL A 134 3.97 -1.06 -13.63
N ALA A 135 4.36 0.00 -14.34
CA ALA A 135 4.99 -0.08 -15.65
C ALA A 135 6.46 0.36 -15.56
N VAL A 136 7.37 -0.53 -15.94
CA VAL A 136 8.82 -0.33 -15.88
C VAL A 136 9.43 -0.24 -17.27
N LEU A 137 10.31 0.73 -17.48
CA LEU A 137 11.08 0.89 -18.72
C LEU A 137 12.38 0.09 -18.64
N VAL A 138 12.66 -0.70 -19.67
CA VAL A 138 13.89 -1.52 -19.73
C VAL A 138 14.64 -1.36 -21.05
N ASP A 139 15.95 -1.67 -21.03
CA ASP A 139 16.68 -2.06 -22.23
C ASP A 139 16.27 -3.50 -22.58
N ARG A 140 15.48 -3.65 -23.64
CA ARG A 140 14.88 -4.93 -24.03
C ARG A 140 15.90 -6.05 -24.17
N VAL A 141 17.02 -5.78 -24.86
CA VAL A 141 18.02 -6.82 -25.12
C VAL A 141 18.66 -7.31 -23.84
N LYS A 142 19.02 -6.39 -22.95
CA LYS A 142 19.59 -6.73 -21.65
C LYS A 142 18.57 -7.42 -20.74
N TYR A 143 17.31 -7.00 -20.76
CA TYR A 143 16.24 -7.63 -19.99
C TYR A 143 16.03 -9.09 -20.38
N GLN A 144 15.96 -9.38 -21.71
CA GLN A 144 15.72 -10.73 -22.22
C GLN A 144 16.90 -11.69 -21.93
N SER A 145 18.11 -11.18 -21.75
CA SER A 145 19.30 -11.96 -21.40
C SER A 145 19.63 -11.98 -19.90
N ALA A 146 18.85 -11.25 -19.06
CA ALA A 146 19.14 -11.11 -17.65
C ALA A 146 18.63 -12.32 -16.86
N GLY A 147 19.52 -12.96 -16.10
CA GLY A 147 19.16 -14.06 -15.20
C GLY A 147 18.33 -13.66 -13.98
N ASN A 148 18.27 -12.34 -13.69
CA ASN A 148 17.53 -11.78 -12.54
C ASN A 148 16.28 -10.97 -12.93
N ALA A 149 15.77 -11.13 -14.16
CA ALA A 149 14.58 -10.44 -14.63
C ALA A 149 13.33 -10.78 -13.77
N ALA A 150 13.13 -12.05 -13.45
CA ALA A 150 12.02 -12.49 -12.60
C ALA A 150 12.09 -11.91 -11.18
N GLN A 151 13.31 -11.76 -10.62
CA GLN A 151 13.50 -11.13 -9.30
C GLN A 151 13.14 -9.64 -9.32
N MET A 152 13.38 -8.95 -10.44
CA MET A 152 12.98 -7.55 -10.61
C MET A 152 11.45 -7.42 -10.62
N LEU A 153 10.74 -8.29 -11.36
CA LEU A 153 9.29 -8.28 -11.40
C LEU A 153 8.69 -8.53 -10.01
N LEU A 154 9.23 -9.53 -9.29
CA LEU A 154 8.81 -9.85 -7.93
C LEU A 154 9.06 -8.66 -6.98
N ALA A 155 10.23 -8.03 -7.03
CA ALA A 155 10.56 -6.87 -6.19
C ALA A 155 9.60 -5.69 -6.38
N LEU A 156 9.12 -5.46 -7.62
CA LEU A 156 8.09 -4.45 -7.90
C LEU A 156 6.72 -4.86 -7.31
N ALA A 157 6.35 -6.12 -7.40
CA ALA A 157 5.13 -6.64 -6.82
C ALA A 157 5.15 -6.58 -5.28
N GLU A 158 6.26 -6.97 -4.64
CA GLU A 158 6.47 -6.89 -3.18
C GLU A 158 6.38 -5.44 -2.67
N ALA A 159 6.89 -4.46 -3.43
CA ALA A 159 6.76 -3.06 -3.09
C ALA A 159 5.28 -2.62 -3.03
N CYS A 160 4.44 -3.14 -3.91
CA CYS A 160 3.00 -2.87 -3.92
C CYS A 160 2.24 -3.62 -2.81
N TYR A 161 2.69 -4.83 -2.48
CA TYR A 161 2.07 -5.70 -1.49
C TYR A 161 1.96 -5.05 -0.11
N SER A 162 3.04 -4.43 0.36
CA SER A 162 3.12 -3.82 1.71
C SER A 162 2.05 -2.76 1.97
N TYR A 163 1.55 -2.09 0.93
CA TYR A 163 0.44 -1.16 1.01
C TYR A 163 -0.92 -1.87 0.93
N GLN A 164 -1.10 -2.73 -0.07
CA GLN A 164 -2.41 -3.34 -0.36
C GLN A 164 -2.93 -4.21 0.79
N VAL A 165 -2.06 -4.96 1.48
CA VAL A 165 -2.46 -5.81 2.62
C VAL A 165 -3.10 -5.01 3.76
N LEU A 166 -2.81 -3.71 3.88
CA LEU A 166 -3.41 -2.83 4.89
C LEU A 166 -4.79 -2.32 4.49
N THR A 167 -5.15 -2.40 3.21
CA THR A 167 -6.48 -1.95 2.74
C THR A 167 -7.58 -3.00 2.97
N GLY A 168 -7.21 -4.23 3.40
CA GLY A 168 -8.14 -5.35 3.58
C GLY A 168 -8.59 -6.00 2.28
N ASN A 169 -8.00 -5.62 1.15
CA ASN A 169 -8.25 -6.24 -0.15
C ASN A 169 -7.28 -7.39 -0.40
N SER A 170 -7.70 -8.37 -1.21
CA SER A 170 -6.78 -9.38 -1.75
C SER A 170 -5.73 -8.68 -2.62
N PHE A 171 -4.48 -9.10 -2.47
CA PHE A 171 -3.40 -8.53 -3.26
C PHE A 171 -3.51 -8.92 -4.73
N ALA A 172 -3.41 -7.92 -5.60
CA ALA A 172 -3.29 -8.09 -7.04
C ALA A 172 -2.44 -6.96 -7.62
N CYS A 173 -1.37 -7.32 -8.33
CA CYS A 173 -0.49 -6.34 -8.97
C CYS A 173 -0.08 -6.82 -10.35
N THR A 174 -0.29 -5.98 -11.37
CA THR A 174 0.17 -6.21 -12.74
C THR A 174 1.47 -5.44 -12.98
N VAL A 175 2.56 -6.13 -13.25
CA VAL A 175 3.84 -5.52 -13.64
C VAL A 175 3.98 -5.60 -15.16
N THR A 176 4.04 -4.44 -15.83
CA THR A 176 4.23 -4.32 -17.29
C THR A 176 5.63 -3.86 -17.60
N VAL A 177 6.36 -4.63 -18.40
CA VAL A 177 7.70 -4.32 -18.87
C VAL A 177 7.62 -3.69 -20.25
N ILE A 178 8.23 -2.53 -20.43
CA ILE A 178 8.16 -1.72 -21.65
C ILE A 178 9.57 -1.45 -22.16
N ASP A 179 9.80 -1.68 -23.44
CA ASP A 179 11.04 -1.29 -24.09
C ASP A 179 11.21 0.24 -24.07
N SER A 180 12.26 0.71 -23.46
CA SER A 180 12.55 2.14 -23.31
C SER A 180 12.71 2.89 -24.62
N LYS A 181 13.13 2.20 -25.71
CA LYS A 181 13.35 2.80 -27.04
C LYS A 181 12.07 2.82 -27.87
N THR A 182 11.36 1.70 -27.94
CA THR A 182 10.21 1.53 -28.83
C THR A 182 8.87 1.82 -28.16
N GLN A 183 8.86 1.94 -26.83
CA GLN A 183 7.66 2.09 -25.98
C GLN A 183 6.65 0.95 -26.14
N LYS A 184 7.06 -0.20 -26.67
CA LYS A 184 6.21 -1.39 -26.80
C LYS A 184 6.36 -2.27 -25.58
N THR A 185 5.28 -2.93 -25.19
CA THR A 185 5.28 -3.95 -24.15
C THR A 185 6.18 -5.12 -24.58
N VAL A 186 7.05 -5.53 -23.67
CA VAL A 186 7.98 -6.66 -23.82
C VAL A 186 7.47 -7.86 -23.04
N ASP A 187 6.90 -7.61 -21.86
CA ASP A 187 6.41 -8.62 -20.94
C ASP A 187 5.31 -8.04 -20.03
N THR A 188 4.46 -8.91 -19.49
CA THR A 188 3.46 -8.55 -18.49
C THR A 188 3.27 -9.74 -17.55
N LYS A 189 3.31 -9.48 -16.25
CA LYS A 189 3.07 -10.51 -15.24
C LYS A 189 2.12 -10.01 -14.18
N ASP A 190 1.10 -10.81 -13.91
CA ASP A 190 0.19 -10.63 -12.79
C ASP A 190 0.72 -11.37 -11.57
N PHE A 191 0.57 -10.75 -10.40
CA PHE A 191 0.97 -11.29 -9.10
C PHE A 191 -0.22 -11.29 -8.17
N THR A 192 -0.31 -12.33 -7.35
CA THR A 192 -1.32 -12.55 -6.32
C THR A 192 -0.67 -12.79 -4.96
N ASP A 193 -1.46 -12.90 -3.89
CA ASP A 193 -0.98 -13.27 -2.56
C ASP A 193 -0.11 -14.53 -2.57
N ALA A 194 -0.49 -15.55 -3.36
CA ALA A 194 0.23 -16.81 -3.43
C ALA A 194 1.64 -16.65 -4.02
N ASP A 195 1.83 -15.74 -4.97
CA ASP A 195 3.14 -15.48 -5.60
C ASP A 195 4.12 -14.82 -4.61
N ILE A 196 3.60 -13.95 -3.73
CA ILE A 196 4.43 -13.26 -2.73
C ILE A 196 4.78 -14.16 -1.54
N GLN A 197 3.84 -15.02 -1.10
CA GLN A 197 4.07 -15.90 0.05
C GLN A 197 4.99 -17.09 -0.26
N SER A 198 5.20 -17.40 -1.54
CA SER A 198 6.05 -18.52 -2.01
C SER A 198 7.48 -18.09 -2.38
N SER A 199 7.81 -16.81 -2.27
CA SER A 199 9.10 -16.20 -2.65
C SER A 199 10.15 -16.16 -1.49
#